data_7da2a275346fe95ad005cc1e8ec59921
#
_entry.id   7da2a275346fe95ad005cc1e8ec59921
#
_cell.length_a   1.000
_cell.length_b   1.000
_cell.length_c   1.000
_cell.angle_alpha   90.00
_cell.angle_beta   90.00
_cell.angle_gamma   90.00
#
_symmetry.space_group_name_H-M   'P 1'
#
loop_
_entity.id
_entity.type
_entity.pdbx_description
1 polymer ?
#
loop_
_entity_poly.entity_id
_entity_poly.type
_entity_poly.pdbx_seq_one_letter_code
_entity_poly.pdbx_strand_id
1 'polypeptide(L)'
;MEKIQELTEKIFREGVEKGKAEAERLVEEGRKQAAQIVAEAKEKAAEIEALAQKNAADLDKNTKSELKLYTNQALNALKSEIANVLTDKVVKSSVASLAADKNFLGQFAVALATKWAEDEPVVITSSEAESLKEYFAAQAKDLLNKGVQIQQVNGCDTLFSIAPADGSYKVNFGKEEFESYFKNFLRPQLIDMLF
;
A
#
# COMPACT_ATOMS: atom_id res chain seq x y z
N MET A 1 -97.94 24.95 -39.83
CA MET A 1 -96.89 25.54 -38.90
C MET A 1 -96.45 24.54 -37.81
N GLU A 2 -97.38 23.69 -37.30
CA GLU A 2 -97.04 22.68 -36.29
C GLU A 2 -95.87 21.71 -36.61
N LYS A 3 -95.80 21.20 -37.84
CA LYS A 3 -94.75 20.24 -38.25
C LYS A 3 -93.34 20.86 -38.25
N ILE A 4 -93.21 22.13 -38.47
CA ILE A 4 -91.91 22.83 -38.42
C ILE A 4 -91.46 23.06 -36.95
N GLN A 5 -92.40 23.34 -36.07
CA GLN A 5 -92.11 23.45 -34.65
C GLN A 5 -91.71 22.10 -34.03
N GLU A 6 -92.39 21.00 -34.33
CA GLU A 6 -92.02 19.66 -33.92
C GLU A 6 -90.61 19.26 -34.39
N LEU A 7 -90.32 19.57 -35.65
CA LEU A 7 -88.98 19.26 -36.20
C LEU A 7 -87.89 20.04 -35.51
N THR A 8 -88.15 21.31 -35.26
CA THR A 8 -87.17 22.21 -34.55
C THR A 8 -86.94 21.75 -33.11
N GLU A 9 -87.97 21.37 -32.38
CA GLU A 9 -87.85 20.81 -31.02
C GLU A 9 -87.13 19.47 -31.03
N LYS A 10 -87.35 18.61 -32.00
CA LYS A 10 -86.65 17.32 -32.13
C LYS A 10 -85.15 17.53 -32.37
N ILE A 11 -84.78 18.40 -33.33
CA ILE A 11 -83.38 18.71 -33.63
C ILE A 11 -82.70 19.34 -32.41
N PHE A 12 -83.37 20.23 -31.73
CA PHE A 12 -82.83 20.84 -30.50
C PHE A 12 -82.59 19.81 -29.39
N ARG A 13 -83.55 18.92 -29.16
CA ARG A 13 -83.48 17.85 -28.15
C ARG A 13 -82.37 16.86 -28.49
N GLU A 14 -82.31 16.39 -29.70
CA GLU A 14 -81.25 15.50 -30.19
C GLU A 14 -79.84 16.16 -30.13
N GLY A 15 -79.74 17.44 -30.46
CA GLY A 15 -78.51 18.22 -30.32
C GLY A 15 -78.03 18.38 -28.88
N VAL A 16 -78.96 18.70 -27.97
CA VAL A 16 -78.64 18.79 -26.54
C VAL A 16 -78.27 17.42 -25.93
N GLU A 17 -79.02 16.37 -26.29
CA GLU A 17 -78.68 15.05 -25.80
C GLU A 17 -77.33 14.56 -26.31
N LYS A 18 -77.01 14.72 -27.59
CA LYS A 18 -75.68 14.44 -28.15
C LYS A 18 -74.61 15.30 -27.52
N GLY A 19 -74.86 16.59 -27.32
CA GLY A 19 -73.91 17.47 -26.63
C GLY A 19 -73.60 17.02 -25.20
N LYS A 20 -74.65 16.66 -24.43
CA LYS A 20 -74.46 16.11 -23.08
C LYS A 20 -73.66 14.81 -23.06
N ALA A 21 -74.00 13.85 -23.92
CA ALA A 21 -73.31 12.59 -24.02
C ALA A 21 -71.81 12.76 -24.40
N GLU A 22 -71.52 13.70 -25.31
CA GLU A 22 -70.16 14.01 -25.67
C GLU A 22 -69.39 14.73 -24.54
N ALA A 23 -70.03 15.62 -23.82
CA ALA A 23 -69.46 16.27 -22.65
C ALA A 23 -69.15 15.25 -21.55
N GLU A 24 -70.09 14.32 -21.25
CA GLU A 24 -69.88 13.24 -20.27
C GLU A 24 -68.72 12.32 -20.70
N ARG A 25 -68.62 11.98 -21.99
CA ARG A 25 -67.53 11.18 -22.55
C ARG A 25 -66.19 11.89 -22.34
N LEU A 26 -66.09 13.18 -22.66
CA LEU A 26 -64.86 13.95 -22.53
C LEU A 26 -64.45 14.08 -21.04
N VAL A 27 -65.42 14.29 -20.14
CA VAL A 27 -65.15 14.34 -18.68
C VAL A 27 -64.63 13.01 -18.17
N GLU A 28 -65.24 11.90 -18.62
CA GLU A 28 -64.84 10.57 -18.19
C GLU A 28 -63.43 10.23 -18.73
N GLU A 29 -63.14 10.57 -20.01
CA GLU A 29 -61.84 10.41 -20.61
C GLU A 29 -60.76 11.27 -19.91
N GLY A 30 -61.09 12.52 -19.57
CA GLY A 30 -60.25 13.39 -18.78
C GLY A 30 -59.96 12.86 -17.37
N ARG A 31 -60.98 12.28 -16.71
CA ARG A 31 -60.78 11.65 -15.39
C ARG A 31 -59.88 10.40 -15.46
N LYS A 32 -60.01 9.59 -16.50
CA LYS A 32 -59.14 8.41 -16.74
C LYS A 32 -57.71 8.85 -16.97
N GLN A 33 -57.45 9.85 -17.82
CA GLN A 33 -56.14 10.38 -18.07
C GLN A 33 -55.51 10.98 -16.82
N ALA A 34 -56.28 11.75 -16.05
CA ALA A 34 -55.79 12.31 -14.78
C ALA A 34 -55.43 11.21 -13.76
N ALA A 35 -56.27 10.16 -13.64
CA ALA A 35 -55.99 9.02 -12.78
C ALA A 35 -54.72 8.27 -13.20
N GLN A 36 -54.52 8.08 -14.50
CA GLN A 36 -53.31 7.46 -15.03
C GLN A 36 -52.07 8.27 -14.74
N ILE A 37 -52.11 9.58 -15.00
CA ILE A 37 -50.96 10.48 -14.71
C ILE A 37 -50.60 10.45 -13.21
N VAL A 38 -51.62 10.47 -12.34
CA VAL A 38 -51.39 10.38 -10.89
C VAL A 38 -50.81 9.04 -10.47
N ALA A 39 -51.27 7.93 -11.10
CA ALA A 39 -50.70 6.60 -10.83
C ALA A 39 -49.24 6.49 -11.27
N GLU A 40 -48.92 6.94 -12.49
CA GLU A 40 -47.54 6.97 -13.01
C GLU A 40 -46.64 7.89 -12.16
N ALA A 41 -47.14 9.05 -11.71
CA ALA A 41 -46.38 9.94 -10.86
C ALA A 41 -46.07 9.32 -9.47
N LYS A 42 -47.03 8.58 -8.90
CA LYS A 42 -46.83 7.85 -7.64
C LYS A 42 -45.80 6.71 -7.79
N GLU A 43 -45.87 5.97 -8.87
CA GLU A 43 -44.90 4.90 -9.18
C GLU A 43 -43.48 5.49 -9.30
N LYS A 44 -43.31 6.53 -10.09
CA LYS A 44 -42.03 7.22 -10.23
C LYS A 44 -41.50 7.80 -8.91
N ALA A 45 -42.37 8.35 -8.10
CA ALA A 45 -41.98 8.84 -6.77
C ALA A 45 -41.47 7.70 -5.88
N ALA A 46 -42.16 6.55 -5.86
CA ALA A 46 -41.75 5.38 -5.10
C ALA A 46 -40.41 4.81 -5.60
N GLU A 47 -40.20 4.78 -6.91
CA GLU A 47 -38.90 4.37 -7.49
C GLU A 47 -37.75 5.30 -7.09
N ILE A 48 -38.00 6.63 -7.14
CA ILE A 48 -37.00 7.63 -6.72
C ILE A 48 -36.67 7.47 -5.23
N GLU A 49 -37.67 7.27 -4.37
CA GLU A 49 -37.45 7.06 -2.94
C GLU A 49 -36.66 5.78 -2.66
N ALA A 50 -37.01 4.68 -3.33
CA ALA A 50 -36.30 3.41 -3.18
C ALA A 50 -34.85 3.52 -3.65
N LEU A 51 -34.60 4.20 -4.76
CA LEU A 51 -33.25 4.44 -5.28
C LEU A 51 -32.44 5.34 -4.34
N ALA A 52 -33.07 6.40 -3.81
CA ALA A 52 -32.40 7.29 -2.85
C ALA A 52 -32.01 6.56 -1.56
N GLN A 53 -32.91 5.72 -1.02
CA GLN A 53 -32.63 4.90 0.17
C GLN A 53 -31.48 3.92 -0.08
N LYS A 54 -31.50 3.24 -1.24
CA LYS A 54 -30.41 2.35 -1.64
C LYS A 54 -29.07 3.08 -1.74
N ASN A 55 -29.04 4.19 -2.45
CA ASN A 55 -27.84 5.00 -2.60
C ASN A 55 -27.30 5.50 -1.24
N ALA A 56 -28.17 5.91 -0.35
CA ALA A 56 -27.78 6.32 1.00
C ALA A 56 -27.17 5.17 1.80
N ALA A 57 -27.78 3.98 1.74
CA ALA A 57 -27.25 2.78 2.40
C ALA A 57 -25.89 2.34 1.81
N ASP A 58 -25.74 2.37 0.50
CA ASP A 58 -24.49 2.04 -0.18
C ASP A 58 -23.40 3.07 0.16
N LEU A 59 -23.73 4.36 0.21
CA LEU A 59 -22.80 5.41 0.61
C LEU A 59 -22.32 5.22 2.06
N ASP A 60 -23.23 4.96 3.00
CA ASP A 60 -22.90 4.71 4.42
C ASP A 60 -21.96 3.51 4.55
N LYS A 61 -22.29 2.41 3.88
CA LYS A 61 -21.46 1.19 3.87
C LYS A 61 -20.07 1.44 3.28
N ASN A 62 -19.98 2.11 2.15
CA ASN A 62 -18.72 2.41 1.49
C ASN A 62 -17.87 3.35 2.36
N THR A 63 -18.47 4.43 2.90
CA THR A 63 -17.77 5.36 3.77
C THR A 63 -17.20 4.66 5.02
N LYS A 64 -17.98 3.78 5.66
CA LYS A 64 -17.49 2.99 6.81
C LYS A 64 -16.31 2.08 6.41
N SER A 65 -16.38 1.46 5.25
CA SER A 65 -15.31 0.59 4.75
C SER A 65 -14.05 1.38 4.44
N GLU A 66 -14.18 2.53 3.81
CA GLU A 66 -13.06 3.44 3.51
C GLU A 66 -12.42 3.98 4.79
N LEU A 67 -13.22 4.44 5.75
CA LEU A 67 -12.70 4.91 7.04
C LEU A 67 -11.93 3.82 7.77
N LYS A 68 -12.41 2.57 7.76
CA LYS A 68 -11.70 1.43 8.33
C LYS A 68 -10.37 1.18 7.62
N LEU A 69 -10.37 1.26 6.29
CA LEU A 69 -9.15 1.10 5.49
C LEU A 69 -8.12 2.20 5.81
N TYR A 70 -8.54 3.46 5.82
CA TYR A 70 -7.67 4.59 6.16
C TYR A 70 -7.10 4.49 7.58
N THR A 71 -7.94 4.10 8.55
CA THR A 71 -7.48 3.91 9.92
C THR A 71 -6.41 2.82 10.02
N ASN A 72 -6.62 1.69 9.36
CA ASN A 72 -5.64 0.60 9.33
C ASN A 72 -4.34 1.02 8.63
N GLN A 73 -4.44 1.74 7.52
CA GLN A 73 -3.26 2.25 6.81
C GLN A 73 -2.47 3.25 7.67
N ALA A 74 -3.16 4.18 8.33
CA ALA A 74 -2.53 5.14 9.23
C ALA A 74 -1.84 4.47 10.42
N LEU A 75 -2.49 3.47 11.04
CA LEU A 75 -1.90 2.68 12.12
C LEU A 75 -0.66 1.90 11.64
N ASN A 76 -0.73 1.27 10.48
CA ASN A 76 0.41 0.53 9.94
C ASN A 76 1.58 1.45 9.57
N ALA A 77 1.30 2.63 9.02
CA ALA A 77 2.31 3.64 8.75
C ALA A 77 2.98 4.13 10.04
N LEU A 78 2.19 4.40 11.09
CA LEU A 78 2.71 4.80 12.39
C LEU A 78 3.58 3.71 13.03
N LYS A 79 3.12 2.45 13.02
CA LYS A 79 3.90 1.30 13.51
C LYS A 79 5.23 1.18 12.78
N SER A 80 5.21 1.30 11.45
CA SER A 80 6.41 1.26 10.63
C SER A 80 7.38 2.39 10.97
N GLU A 81 6.87 3.60 11.17
CA GLU A 81 7.71 4.76 11.51
C GLU A 81 8.33 4.64 12.91
N ILE A 82 7.57 4.19 13.88
CA ILE A 82 8.10 3.90 15.23
C ILE A 82 9.21 2.85 15.15
N ALA A 83 8.97 1.75 14.44
CA ALA A 83 9.98 0.70 14.25
C ALA A 83 11.22 1.23 13.54
N ASN A 84 11.08 2.09 12.53
CA ASN A 84 12.21 2.72 11.84
C ASN A 84 13.05 3.58 12.79
N VAL A 85 12.42 4.49 13.53
CA VAL A 85 13.12 5.39 14.45
C VAL A 85 13.87 4.60 15.53
N LEU A 86 13.23 3.59 16.10
CA LEU A 86 13.85 2.74 17.13
C LEU A 86 15.01 1.93 16.54
N THR A 87 14.79 1.29 15.39
CA THR A 87 15.81 0.50 14.69
C THR A 87 17.02 1.38 14.35
N ASP A 88 16.78 2.56 13.77
CA ASP A 88 17.85 3.49 13.40
C ASP A 88 18.71 3.88 14.60
N LYS A 89 18.08 4.21 15.70
CA LYS A 89 18.82 4.62 16.93
C LYS A 89 19.64 3.49 17.51
N VAL A 90 19.06 2.29 17.63
CA VAL A 90 19.72 1.11 18.17
C VAL A 90 20.85 0.66 17.26
N VAL A 91 20.57 0.52 15.96
CA VAL A 91 21.55 0.01 15.00
C VAL A 91 22.75 0.97 14.87
N LYS A 92 22.53 2.28 14.72
CA LYS A 92 23.62 3.25 14.64
C LYS A 92 24.54 3.20 15.85
N SER A 93 23.96 3.13 17.04
CA SER A 93 24.74 3.03 18.28
C SER A 93 25.53 1.71 18.34
N SER A 94 24.90 0.60 18.00
CA SER A 94 25.51 -0.75 18.03
C SER A 94 26.60 -0.88 16.96
N VAL A 95 26.35 -0.45 15.74
CA VAL A 95 27.32 -0.50 14.64
C VAL A 95 28.53 0.38 14.93
N ALA A 96 28.32 1.57 15.49
CA ALA A 96 29.45 2.44 15.91
C ALA A 96 30.36 1.74 16.93
N SER A 97 29.78 1.02 17.89
CA SER A 97 30.52 0.26 18.89
C SER A 97 31.25 -0.95 18.27
N LEU A 98 30.57 -1.70 17.40
CA LEU A 98 31.17 -2.85 16.70
C LEU A 98 32.28 -2.44 15.74
N ALA A 99 32.12 -1.33 15.04
CA ALA A 99 33.13 -0.78 14.12
C ALA A 99 34.42 -0.28 14.84
N ALA A 100 34.29 0.06 16.13
CA ALA A 100 35.44 0.45 16.95
C ALA A 100 36.13 -0.77 17.62
N ASP A 101 35.49 -1.93 17.63
CA ASP A 101 36.05 -3.16 18.23
C ASP A 101 36.90 -3.93 17.21
N LYS A 102 38.23 -3.79 17.35
CA LYS A 102 39.20 -4.47 16.46
C LYS A 102 39.11 -6.00 16.56
N ASN A 103 38.76 -6.55 17.73
CA ASN A 103 38.59 -7.99 17.88
C ASN A 103 37.39 -8.50 17.11
N PHE A 104 36.25 -7.81 17.20
CA PHE A 104 35.06 -8.14 16.42
C PHE A 104 35.35 -8.07 14.91
N LEU A 105 36.00 -7.03 14.42
CA LEU A 105 36.35 -6.88 13.01
C LEU A 105 37.29 -8.01 12.55
N GLY A 106 38.27 -8.36 13.36
CA GLY A 106 39.18 -9.47 13.10
C GLY A 106 38.44 -10.81 13.02
N GLN A 107 37.59 -11.12 14.01
CA GLN A 107 36.78 -12.35 14.01
C GLN A 107 35.86 -12.42 12.78
N PHE A 108 35.20 -11.32 12.44
CA PHE A 108 34.29 -11.25 11.32
C PHE A 108 35.03 -11.44 9.99
N ALA A 109 36.18 -10.77 9.81
CA ALA A 109 37.00 -10.93 8.62
C ALA A 109 37.54 -12.36 8.47
N VAL A 110 37.96 -13.01 9.56
CA VAL A 110 38.36 -14.41 9.56
C VAL A 110 37.21 -15.33 9.19
N ALA A 111 36.02 -15.14 9.74
CA ALA A 111 34.85 -15.96 9.43
C ALA A 111 34.44 -15.87 7.95
N LEU A 112 34.51 -14.68 7.37
CA LEU A 112 34.26 -14.47 5.94
C LEU A 112 35.37 -15.11 5.08
N ALA A 113 36.62 -14.83 5.41
CA ALA A 113 37.76 -15.39 4.67
C ALA A 113 37.78 -16.92 4.69
N THR A 114 37.34 -17.53 5.79
CA THR A 114 37.21 -19.00 5.89
C THR A 114 36.25 -19.56 4.86
N LYS A 115 35.09 -18.92 4.70
CA LYS A 115 34.08 -19.37 3.72
C LYS A 115 34.48 -19.12 2.28
N TRP A 116 35.14 -18.00 2.01
CA TRP A 116 35.49 -17.60 0.64
C TRP A 116 36.80 -18.22 0.15
N ALA A 117 37.73 -18.46 1.06
CA ALA A 117 39.00 -19.12 0.72
C ALA A 117 38.89 -20.65 0.49
N GLU A 118 37.70 -21.23 0.62
CA GLU A 118 37.43 -22.61 0.23
C GLU A 118 37.48 -22.80 -1.28
N ASP A 119 36.99 -21.80 -2.04
CA ASP A 119 36.87 -21.89 -3.49
C ASP A 119 38.03 -21.20 -4.22
N GLU A 120 38.54 -20.06 -3.72
CA GLU A 120 39.55 -19.23 -4.41
C GLU A 120 40.39 -18.39 -3.41
N PRO A 121 41.63 -18.01 -3.79
CA PRO A 121 42.43 -17.05 -3.02
C PRO A 121 41.71 -15.72 -2.90
N VAL A 122 41.68 -15.11 -1.72
CA VAL A 122 40.98 -13.86 -1.45
C VAL A 122 41.92 -12.74 -1.00
N VAL A 123 41.58 -11.52 -1.37
CA VAL A 123 42.27 -10.29 -0.96
C VAL A 123 41.37 -9.48 -0.06
N ILE A 124 41.83 -9.18 1.14
CA ILE A 124 41.20 -8.29 2.09
C ILE A 124 41.90 -6.96 2.04
N THR A 125 41.15 -5.87 1.84
CA THR A 125 41.70 -4.53 1.87
C THR A 125 41.11 -3.73 3.03
N SER A 126 41.93 -3.04 3.81
CA SER A 126 41.49 -2.24 4.96
C SER A 126 42.39 -1.03 5.17
N SER A 127 41.86 0.02 5.77
CA SER A 127 42.66 1.13 6.29
C SER A 127 43.46 0.75 7.53
N GLU A 128 43.07 -0.31 8.25
CA GLU A 128 43.76 -0.86 9.43
C GLU A 128 44.37 -2.23 9.14
N ALA A 129 44.97 -2.41 7.96
CA ALA A 129 45.49 -3.69 7.52
C ALA A 129 46.54 -4.29 8.47
N GLU A 130 47.36 -3.50 9.13
CA GLU A 130 48.35 -4.00 10.10
C GLU A 130 47.67 -4.70 11.28
N SER A 131 46.64 -4.10 11.88
CA SER A 131 45.86 -4.68 12.95
C SER A 131 45.16 -6.00 12.55
N LEU A 132 44.65 -6.05 11.31
CA LEU A 132 44.09 -7.29 10.76
C LEU A 132 45.14 -8.35 10.48
N LYS A 133 46.32 -8.01 9.98
CA LYS A 133 47.43 -8.95 9.80
C LYS A 133 47.88 -9.58 11.11
N GLU A 134 48.05 -8.76 12.16
CA GLU A 134 48.37 -9.27 13.50
C GLU A 134 47.30 -10.23 14.01
N TYR A 135 46.04 -9.90 13.83
CA TYR A 135 44.92 -10.75 14.25
C TYR A 135 44.91 -12.09 13.47
N PHE A 136 45.09 -12.05 12.13
CA PHE A 136 45.14 -13.25 11.31
C PHE A 136 46.38 -14.11 11.62
N ALA A 137 47.52 -13.50 11.90
CA ALA A 137 48.73 -14.24 12.27
C ALA A 137 48.57 -14.95 13.62
N ALA A 138 47.79 -14.37 14.55
CA ALA A 138 47.53 -14.93 15.87
C ALA A 138 46.44 -16.01 15.87
N GLN A 139 45.34 -15.80 15.12
CA GLN A 139 44.13 -16.60 15.23
C GLN A 139 43.79 -17.44 13.99
N ALA A 140 44.34 -17.12 12.81
CA ALA A 140 43.96 -17.72 11.55
C ALA A 140 45.14 -17.88 10.57
N LYS A 141 46.32 -18.27 11.06
CA LYS A 141 47.54 -18.43 10.28
C LYS A 141 47.36 -19.36 9.08
N ASP A 142 46.51 -20.37 9.20
CA ASP A 142 46.23 -21.32 8.12
C ASP A 142 45.55 -20.66 6.91
N LEU A 143 44.77 -19.60 7.12
CA LEU A 143 44.15 -18.84 6.02
C LEU A 143 45.18 -18.05 5.24
N LEU A 144 46.17 -17.47 5.92
CA LEU A 144 47.30 -16.80 5.25
C LEU A 144 48.10 -17.79 4.40
N ASN A 145 48.32 -19.00 4.87
CA ASN A 145 48.99 -20.08 4.13
C ASN A 145 48.14 -20.59 2.95
N LYS A 146 46.83 -20.47 2.98
CA LYS A 146 45.89 -20.81 1.89
C LYS A 146 45.78 -19.71 0.82
N GLY A 147 46.51 -18.62 0.95
CA GLY A 147 46.54 -17.57 -0.05
C GLY A 147 45.71 -16.33 0.25
N VAL A 148 45.19 -16.19 1.48
CA VAL A 148 44.53 -14.94 1.90
C VAL A 148 45.56 -13.83 2.01
N GLN A 149 45.37 -12.74 1.31
CA GLN A 149 46.22 -11.55 1.32
C GLN A 149 45.52 -10.40 2.02
N ILE A 150 46.26 -9.66 2.84
CA ILE A 150 45.73 -8.46 3.51
C ILE A 150 46.54 -7.25 3.04
N GLN A 151 45.88 -6.29 2.41
CA GLN A 151 46.46 -5.12 1.79
C GLN A 151 45.98 -3.83 2.43
N GLN A 152 46.91 -2.89 2.60
CA GLN A 152 46.63 -1.54 3.07
C GLN A 152 46.02 -0.70 1.94
N VAL A 153 44.90 -0.02 2.23
CA VAL A 153 44.31 0.97 1.33
C VAL A 153 44.03 2.24 2.13
N ASN A 154 44.49 3.38 1.64
CA ASN A 154 44.30 4.68 2.27
C ASN A 154 43.03 5.35 1.69
N GLY A 155 42.27 6.05 2.54
CA GLY A 155 41.12 6.85 2.09
C GLY A 155 39.86 6.04 1.78
N CYS A 156 39.71 4.83 2.30
CA CYS A 156 38.45 4.08 2.24
C CYS A 156 37.55 4.41 3.41
N ASP A 157 36.30 4.75 3.12
CA ASP A 157 35.25 4.93 4.15
C ASP A 157 34.75 3.58 4.73
N THR A 158 35.23 2.46 4.17
CA THR A 158 34.87 1.11 4.60
C THR A 158 35.85 0.58 5.66
N LEU A 159 35.36 -0.23 6.58
CA LEU A 159 36.19 -0.88 7.61
C LEU A 159 37.15 -1.89 6.98
N PHE A 160 36.65 -2.70 6.08
CA PHE A 160 37.43 -3.55 5.18
C PHE A 160 36.58 -3.95 3.97
N SER A 161 37.25 -4.49 2.96
CA SER A 161 36.56 -5.15 1.84
C SER A 161 37.24 -6.47 1.52
N ILE A 162 36.48 -7.38 0.89
CA ILE A 162 36.98 -8.68 0.46
C ILE A 162 36.68 -8.86 -1.03
N ALA A 163 37.64 -9.40 -1.75
CA ALA A 163 37.56 -9.68 -3.19
C ALA A 163 38.29 -10.98 -3.50
N PRO A 164 37.91 -11.74 -4.54
CA PRO A 164 38.74 -12.82 -5.06
C PRO A 164 40.04 -12.23 -5.66
N ALA A 165 41.06 -13.07 -5.77
CA ALA A 165 42.39 -12.64 -6.26
C ALA A 165 42.36 -12.15 -7.71
N ASP A 166 41.40 -12.60 -8.52
CA ASP A 166 41.20 -12.17 -9.90
C ASP A 166 40.53 -10.77 -10.01
N GLY A 167 40.01 -10.23 -8.90
CA GLY A 167 39.36 -8.92 -8.86
C GLY A 167 38.00 -8.85 -9.55
N SER A 168 37.35 -9.98 -9.86
CA SER A 168 36.08 -10.05 -10.59
C SER A 168 34.96 -9.30 -9.89
N TYR A 169 34.99 -9.26 -8.57
CA TYR A 169 34.04 -8.48 -7.74
C TYR A 169 34.71 -8.06 -6.43
N LYS A 170 34.06 -7.10 -5.75
CA LYS A 170 34.53 -6.61 -4.45
C LYS A 170 33.31 -6.37 -3.56
N VAL A 171 33.35 -6.91 -2.36
CA VAL A 171 32.31 -6.68 -1.35
C VAL A 171 32.88 -5.79 -0.26
N ASN A 172 32.21 -4.69 -0.01
CA ASN A 172 32.60 -3.71 0.98
C ASN A 172 31.84 -3.96 2.31
N PHE A 173 32.57 -3.84 3.41
CA PHE A 173 32.04 -3.94 4.76
C PHE A 173 32.37 -2.65 5.49
N GLY A 174 31.46 -1.69 5.41
CA GLY A 174 31.53 -0.41 6.10
C GLY A 174 30.42 -0.25 7.15
N LYS A 175 30.40 0.88 7.80
CA LYS A 175 29.35 1.20 8.78
C LYS A 175 27.96 1.22 8.14
N GLU A 176 27.85 1.78 6.94
CA GLU A 176 26.58 1.88 6.21
C GLU A 176 26.02 0.51 5.79
N GLU A 177 26.88 -0.40 5.33
CA GLU A 177 26.50 -1.75 4.96
C GLU A 177 26.02 -2.55 6.18
N PHE A 178 26.74 -2.45 7.31
CA PHE A 178 26.31 -3.06 8.55
C PHE A 178 24.98 -2.46 9.06
N GLU A 179 24.85 -1.13 9.03
CA GLU A 179 23.60 -0.49 9.41
C GLU A 179 22.44 -0.96 8.55
N SER A 180 22.63 -1.00 7.23
CA SER A 180 21.60 -1.44 6.29
C SER A 180 21.19 -2.90 6.54
N TYR A 181 22.17 -3.78 6.73
CA TYR A 181 21.92 -5.19 7.01
C TYR A 181 21.14 -5.38 8.32
N PHE A 182 21.61 -4.77 9.41
CA PHE A 182 20.95 -4.91 10.71
C PHE A 182 19.58 -4.25 10.75
N LYS A 183 19.38 -3.13 10.06
CA LYS A 183 18.05 -2.51 9.93
C LYS A 183 17.06 -3.43 9.24
N ASN A 184 17.45 -4.03 8.13
CA ASN A 184 16.59 -4.96 7.39
C ASN A 184 16.26 -6.22 8.20
N PHE A 185 17.21 -6.69 9.01
CA PHE A 185 17.02 -7.86 9.86
C PHE A 185 16.17 -7.58 11.09
N LEU A 186 16.40 -6.47 11.79
CA LEU A 186 15.76 -6.15 13.07
C LEU A 186 14.36 -5.55 12.91
N ARG A 187 14.13 -4.80 11.83
CA ARG A 187 12.86 -4.11 11.62
C ARG A 187 11.61 -5.00 11.70
N PRO A 188 11.51 -6.14 11.00
CA PRO A 188 10.34 -7.01 11.12
C PRO A 188 10.18 -7.57 12.53
N GLN A 189 11.29 -7.96 13.18
CA GLN A 189 11.24 -8.48 14.54
C GLN A 189 10.77 -7.44 15.56
N LEU A 190 11.19 -6.18 15.40
CA LEU A 190 10.72 -5.09 16.26
C LEU A 190 9.23 -4.79 16.06
N ILE A 191 8.73 -4.86 14.84
CA ILE A 191 7.30 -4.71 14.57
C ILE A 191 6.51 -5.79 15.30
N ASP A 192 6.92 -7.06 15.18
CA ASP A 192 6.26 -8.20 15.82
C ASP A 192 6.35 -8.16 17.36
N MET A 193 7.42 -7.58 17.91
CA MET A 193 7.59 -7.45 19.37
C MET A 193 6.81 -6.29 19.97
N LEU A 194 6.60 -5.21 19.22
CA LEU A 194 6.00 -3.98 19.73
C LEU A 194 4.49 -3.92 19.53
N PHE A 195 3.94 -4.65 18.56
CA PHE A 195 2.57 -4.50 18.06
C PHE A 195 1.86 -5.83 17.83
#